data_fcbc634c72d25d087803b62b14a2b66c
#
_entry.id   fcbc634c72d25d087803b62b14a2b66c
#
_cell.length_a   1.000
_cell.length_b   1.000
_cell.length_c   1.000
_cell.angle_alpha   90.00
_cell.angle_beta   90.00
_cell.angle_gamma   90.00
#
_symmetry.space_group_name_H-M   'P 1'
#
loop_
_entity.id
_entity.type
_entity.pdbx_description
1 polymer ?
#
loop_
_entity_poly.entity_id
_entity_poly.type
_entity_poly.pdbx_seq_one_letter_code
_entity_poly.pdbx_strand_id
1 'polypeptide(L)'
;HIKVTQKMISSELIDTGTIDIVSDALFNQNPVAIDTEFMREKTYFAKLCLVQVATKDSIFCIDTLSKVNLEKFWKSLSSSYCVFHSARQDLEILFQTANILPKKIFDTQIAASILGYPHQISYKLLVEKLCGKKLKKAHTRANWEKRPLTNEMIEYAAEDVQFLLEIHSKLYKKLQEQDRLKWAEEDFEKLNSKNLYRVNKETVPNKLKSPSSMHGQEKRTFKLFSEWRELEAMKKNLPRKWIIKDKTIIEIIKKRI
;
A
#
# COMPACT_ATOMS: atom_id res chain seq x y z
N HIS A 1 15.22 11.56 -35.65
CA HIS A 1 15.82 10.89 -34.47
C HIS A 1 15.85 11.91 -33.31
N ILE A 2 14.77 11.94 -32.53
CA ILE A 2 14.77 12.68 -31.26
C ILE A 2 15.43 11.76 -30.24
N LYS A 3 16.69 12.05 -29.86
CA LYS A 3 17.32 11.46 -28.68
C LYS A 3 16.54 11.95 -27.48
N VAL A 4 15.68 11.10 -26.90
CA VAL A 4 15.16 11.31 -25.55
C VAL A 4 16.33 11.11 -24.60
N THR A 5 16.95 12.19 -24.22
CA THR A 5 17.91 12.22 -23.10
C THR A 5 17.12 11.81 -21.87
N GLN A 6 17.48 10.67 -21.29
CA GLN A 6 16.94 10.17 -20.04
C GLN A 6 17.34 11.19 -18.97
N LYS A 7 16.40 12.12 -18.63
CA LYS A 7 16.60 13.08 -17.56
C LYS A 7 16.77 12.25 -16.30
N MET A 8 17.94 12.31 -15.66
CA MET A 8 18.12 11.70 -14.34
C MET A 8 17.12 12.39 -13.41
N ILE A 9 16.10 11.64 -12.99
CA ILE A 9 15.12 12.12 -12.03
C ILE A 9 15.87 12.15 -10.70
N SER A 10 16.12 13.35 -10.15
CA SER A 10 16.68 13.48 -8.81
C SER A 10 15.64 13.02 -7.81
N SER A 11 15.94 11.95 -7.09
CA SER A 11 15.13 11.55 -5.93
C SER A 11 15.55 12.43 -4.75
N GLU A 12 14.68 13.33 -4.33
CA GLU A 12 14.94 14.19 -3.19
C GLU A 12 14.19 13.71 -1.96
N LEU A 13 14.91 13.57 -0.84
CA LEU A 13 14.28 13.37 0.46
C LEU A 13 13.66 14.70 0.89
N ILE A 14 12.35 14.69 1.17
CA ILE A 14 11.58 15.90 1.41
C ILE A 14 11.78 16.43 2.83
N ASP A 15 12.23 17.65 2.93
CA ASP A 15 12.24 18.46 4.16
C ASP A 15 11.04 19.42 4.24
N THR A 16 10.99 20.26 5.26
CA THR A 16 9.91 21.22 5.49
C THR A 16 9.70 22.22 4.34
N GLY A 17 10.75 22.57 3.58
CA GLY A 17 10.65 23.54 2.49
C GLY A 17 10.08 22.95 1.20
N THR A 18 10.25 21.66 1.01
CA THR A 18 9.86 20.94 -0.22
C THR A 18 8.47 20.29 -0.16
N ILE A 19 7.86 20.16 1.04
CA ILE A 19 6.52 19.56 1.18
C ILE A 19 5.43 20.33 0.43
N ASP A 20 5.55 21.64 0.33
CA ASP A 20 4.62 22.48 -0.44
C ASP A 20 4.74 22.20 -1.93
N ILE A 21 5.95 22.04 -2.45
CA ILE A 21 6.21 21.71 -3.86
C ILE A 21 5.53 20.38 -4.23
N VAL A 22 5.67 19.35 -3.39
CA VAL A 22 5.01 18.06 -3.61
C VAL A 22 3.49 18.18 -3.53
N SER A 23 2.99 18.91 -2.53
CA SER A 23 1.55 19.12 -2.35
C SER A 23 0.92 19.84 -3.55
N ASP A 24 1.60 20.83 -4.08
CA ASP A 24 1.18 21.57 -5.27
C ASP A 24 1.30 20.70 -6.54
N ALA A 25 2.34 19.87 -6.65
CA ALA A 25 2.49 18.92 -7.74
C ALA A 25 1.35 17.89 -7.75
N LEU A 26 0.97 17.35 -6.59
CA LEU A 26 -0.18 16.45 -6.44
C LEU A 26 -1.50 17.10 -6.87
N PHE A 27 -1.67 18.39 -6.61
CA PHE A 27 -2.87 19.12 -6.98
C PHE A 27 -2.94 19.42 -8.49
N ASN A 28 -1.80 19.79 -9.08
CA ASN A 28 -1.73 20.29 -10.47
C ASN A 28 -1.49 19.18 -11.51
N GLN A 29 -0.91 18.03 -11.11
CA GLN A 29 -0.57 16.94 -12.02
C GLN A 29 -1.41 15.69 -11.72
N ASN A 30 -2.14 15.20 -12.72
CA ASN A 30 -2.94 13.99 -12.63
C ASN A 30 -2.79 13.17 -13.93
N PRO A 31 -2.54 11.85 -13.85
CA PRO A 31 -2.33 11.08 -12.63
C PRO A 31 -0.92 11.24 -12.04
N VAL A 32 -0.77 10.87 -10.76
CA VAL A 32 0.51 10.72 -10.07
C VAL A 32 0.72 9.27 -9.63
N ALA A 33 1.97 8.81 -9.62
CA ALA A 33 2.28 7.47 -9.12
C ALA A 33 2.61 7.51 -7.63
N ILE A 34 2.15 6.51 -6.89
CA ILE A 34 2.33 6.39 -5.44
C ILE A 34 2.77 4.98 -5.08
N ASP A 35 3.69 4.89 -4.14
CA ASP A 35 4.04 3.67 -3.43
C ASP A 35 4.32 3.97 -1.95
N THR A 36 4.39 2.96 -1.09
CA THR A 36 4.64 3.16 0.34
C THR A 36 5.62 2.14 0.90
N GLU A 37 6.50 2.60 1.80
CA GLU A 37 7.32 1.72 2.61
C GLU A 37 6.91 1.79 4.07
N PHE A 38 6.81 0.63 4.71
CA PHE A 38 6.28 0.52 6.06
C PHE A 38 6.90 -0.65 6.84
N MET A 39 6.74 -0.62 8.17
CA MET A 39 7.11 -1.70 9.06
C MET A 39 5.87 -2.26 9.78
N ARG A 40 5.79 -3.61 9.87
CA ARG A 40 4.70 -4.31 10.59
C ARG A 40 5.26 -5.51 11.35
N GLU A 41 6.23 -5.28 12.24
CA GLU A 41 6.84 -6.35 13.02
C GLU A 41 6.37 -6.38 14.48
N LYS A 42 6.34 -5.20 15.12
CA LYS A 42 6.10 -5.03 16.56
C LYS A 42 4.75 -4.36 16.85
N THR A 43 3.96 -4.07 15.86
CA THR A 43 2.69 -3.35 15.96
C THR A 43 1.56 -4.12 15.28
N TYR A 44 0.32 -3.84 15.69
CA TYR A 44 -0.87 -4.34 15.01
C TYR A 44 -1.07 -3.64 13.66
N PHE A 45 -1.02 -2.31 13.68
CA PHE A 45 -1.08 -1.48 12.48
C PHE A 45 0.30 -1.34 11.86
N ALA A 46 0.35 -1.26 10.55
CA ALA A 46 1.59 -0.91 9.87
C ALA A 46 2.01 0.51 10.23
N LYS A 47 3.30 0.70 10.47
CA LYS A 47 3.89 2.01 10.66
C LYS A 47 4.40 2.50 9.31
N LEU A 48 3.73 3.47 8.73
CA LEU A 48 4.18 4.11 7.50
C LEU A 48 5.51 4.82 7.74
N CYS A 49 6.50 4.55 6.90
CA CYS A 49 7.86 5.09 7.04
C CYS A 49 8.25 6.02 5.90
N LEU A 50 7.75 5.75 4.69
CA LEU A 50 8.05 6.54 3.50
C LEU A 50 6.85 6.51 2.55
N VAL A 51 6.60 7.62 1.86
CA VAL A 51 5.68 7.67 0.70
C VAL A 51 6.47 8.15 -0.49
N GLN A 52 6.43 7.38 -1.56
CA GLN A 52 7.00 7.77 -2.83
C GLN A 52 5.92 8.39 -3.71
N VAL A 53 6.25 9.50 -4.34
CA VAL A 53 5.37 10.18 -5.30
C VAL A 53 6.16 10.42 -6.58
N ALA A 54 5.68 9.89 -7.71
CA ALA A 54 6.21 10.29 -9.00
C ALA A 54 5.17 11.09 -9.80
N THR A 55 5.63 12.20 -10.30
CA THR A 55 4.95 13.00 -11.31
C THR A 55 5.58 12.76 -12.68
N LYS A 56 5.11 13.44 -13.71
CA LYS A 56 5.74 13.36 -15.05
C LYS A 56 7.21 13.77 -15.06
N ASP A 57 7.59 14.71 -14.17
CA ASP A 57 8.88 15.39 -14.22
C ASP A 57 9.79 15.10 -13.02
N SER A 58 9.24 14.59 -11.91
CA SER A 58 9.97 14.47 -10.63
C SER A 58 9.53 13.26 -9.81
N ILE A 59 10.44 12.75 -8.99
CA ILE A 59 10.15 11.74 -7.97
C ILE A 59 10.51 12.33 -6.60
N PHE A 60 9.61 12.16 -5.65
CA PHE A 60 9.74 12.62 -4.27
C PHE A 60 9.63 11.44 -3.32
N CYS A 61 10.48 11.41 -2.29
CA CYS A 61 10.41 10.46 -1.19
C CYS A 61 10.09 11.23 0.09
N ILE A 62 8.89 11.04 0.63
CA ILE A 62 8.38 11.78 1.79
C ILE A 62 8.62 10.95 3.04
N ASP A 63 9.51 11.43 3.93
CA ASP A 63 9.78 10.81 5.21
C ASP A 63 8.65 11.10 6.20
N THR A 64 7.77 10.14 6.41
CA THR A 64 6.62 10.27 7.31
C THR A 64 7.00 10.16 8.79
N LEU A 65 8.24 9.78 9.11
CA LEU A 65 8.76 9.73 10.48
C LEU A 65 9.46 11.03 10.89
N SER A 66 9.66 11.95 9.94
CA SER A 66 10.21 13.27 10.21
C SER A 66 9.23 14.16 10.96
N LYS A 67 9.70 15.31 11.47
CA LYS A 67 8.86 16.31 12.14
C LYS A 67 8.12 17.26 11.20
N VAL A 68 8.08 16.93 9.89
CA VAL A 68 7.40 17.75 8.87
C VAL A 68 5.89 17.66 9.05
N ASN A 69 5.19 18.80 8.96
CA ASN A 69 3.73 18.79 8.92
C ASN A 69 3.24 18.30 7.55
N LEU A 70 2.57 17.16 7.53
CA LEU A 70 2.08 16.50 6.32
C LEU A 70 0.60 16.79 6.03
N GLU A 71 -0.06 17.69 6.76
CA GLU A 71 -1.51 17.94 6.61
C GLU A 71 -1.88 18.39 5.18
N LYS A 72 -1.13 19.36 4.62
CA LYS A 72 -1.33 19.82 3.25
C LYS A 72 -1.10 18.70 2.24
N PHE A 73 -0.07 17.89 2.45
CA PHE A 73 0.23 16.71 1.61
C PHE A 73 -0.93 15.71 1.61
N TRP A 74 -1.44 15.32 2.79
CA TRP A 74 -2.56 14.40 2.89
C TRP A 74 -3.83 14.93 2.22
N LYS A 75 -4.10 16.23 2.37
CA LYS A 75 -5.22 16.89 1.71
C LYS A 75 -5.08 16.85 0.18
N SER A 76 -3.92 17.17 -0.35
CA SER A 76 -3.65 17.11 -1.79
C SER A 76 -3.74 15.67 -2.31
N LEU A 77 -3.15 14.70 -1.61
CA LEU A 77 -3.22 13.28 -1.99
C LEU A 77 -4.66 12.76 -2.03
N SER A 78 -5.50 13.17 -1.06
CA SER A 78 -6.91 12.77 -1.03
C SER A 78 -7.73 13.29 -2.21
N SER A 79 -7.26 14.35 -2.88
CA SER A 79 -7.93 14.96 -4.04
C SER A 79 -7.36 14.48 -5.37
N SER A 80 -6.29 13.66 -5.35
CA SER A 80 -5.53 13.26 -6.53
C SER A 80 -6.08 11.99 -7.19
N TYR A 81 -5.73 11.82 -8.47
CA TYR A 81 -5.81 10.55 -9.18
C TYR A 81 -4.47 9.83 -9.06
N CYS A 82 -4.45 8.70 -8.35
CA CYS A 82 -3.22 7.99 -8.00
C CYS A 82 -3.09 6.65 -8.73
N VAL A 83 -1.88 6.37 -9.20
CA VAL A 83 -1.50 5.12 -9.85
C VAL A 83 -0.64 4.30 -8.89
N PHE A 84 -1.01 3.05 -8.68
CA PHE A 84 -0.33 2.09 -7.82
C PHE A 84 0.01 0.81 -8.57
N HIS A 85 0.83 -0.02 -7.94
CA HIS A 85 0.96 -1.43 -8.30
C HIS A 85 0.59 -2.31 -7.12
N SER A 86 -0.54 -3.04 -7.21
CA SER A 86 -1.06 -3.84 -6.08
C SER A 86 -1.48 -3.00 -4.87
N ALA A 87 -2.28 -1.96 -5.11
CA ALA A 87 -2.63 -0.85 -4.23
C ALA A 87 -3.24 -1.21 -2.87
N ARG A 88 -3.73 -2.44 -2.67
CA ARG A 88 -4.53 -2.84 -1.50
C ARG A 88 -3.86 -2.49 -0.17
N GLN A 89 -2.57 -2.71 -0.05
CA GLN A 89 -1.82 -2.54 1.17
C GLN A 89 -1.50 -1.06 1.41
N ASP A 90 -1.13 -0.35 0.35
CA ASP A 90 -0.86 1.10 0.40
C ASP A 90 -2.11 1.87 0.83
N LEU A 91 -3.26 1.58 0.24
CA LEU A 91 -4.53 2.19 0.60
C LEU A 91 -4.94 1.89 2.06
N GLU A 92 -4.70 0.65 2.53
CA GLU A 92 -4.91 0.29 3.95
C GLU A 92 -4.06 1.18 4.86
N ILE A 93 -2.77 1.34 4.53
CA ILE A 93 -1.81 2.10 5.33
C ILE A 93 -2.11 3.60 5.30
N LEU A 94 -2.41 4.16 4.14
CA LEU A 94 -2.82 5.56 4.00
C LEU A 94 -4.09 5.86 4.81
N PHE A 95 -5.07 4.95 4.75
CA PHE A 95 -6.30 5.09 5.51
C PHE A 95 -6.07 4.98 7.02
N GLN A 96 -5.24 4.05 7.48
CA GLN A 96 -4.90 3.87 8.89
C GLN A 96 -4.07 5.03 9.46
N THR A 97 -3.17 5.61 8.66
CA THR A 97 -2.24 6.67 9.09
C THR A 97 -2.89 8.05 9.05
N ALA A 98 -3.60 8.39 7.97
CA ALA A 98 -4.11 9.73 7.74
C ALA A 98 -5.64 9.79 7.53
N ASN A 99 -6.34 8.66 7.62
CA ASN A 99 -7.79 8.53 7.35
C ASN A 99 -8.20 9.03 5.95
N ILE A 100 -7.30 8.91 4.97
CA ILE A 100 -7.54 9.32 3.59
C ILE A 100 -7.51 8.13 2.64
N LEU A 101 -8.24 8.27 1.53
CA LEU A 101 -8.04 7.55 0.28
C LEU A 101 -7.98 8.58 -0.86
N PRO A 102 -7.22 8.32 -1.94
CA PRO A 102 -7.22 9.18 -3.12
C PRO A 102 -8.62 9.30 -3.74
N LYS A 103 -8.87 10.41 -4.45
CA LYS A 103 -10.16 10.64 -5.15
C LYS A 103 -10.42 9.55 -6.21
N LYS A 104 -9.40 9.17 -6.95
CA LYS A 104 -9.44 8.11 -7.97
C LYS A 104 -8.15 7.31 -7.90
N ILE A 105 -8.23 6.02 -8.18
CA ILE A 105 -7.05 5.16 -8.27
C ILE A 105 -7.02 4.41 -9.60
N PHE A 106 -5.81 3.96 -9.97
CA PHE A 106 -5.54 2.99 -11.02
C PHE A 106 -4.55 1.97 -10.47
N ASP A 107 -4.93 0.71 -10.41
CA ASP A 107 -4.03 -0.38 -10.01
C ASP A 107 -3.48 -1.07 -11.26
N THR A 108 -2.19 -0.94 -11.49
CA THR A 108 -1.53 -1.51 -12.68
C THR A 108 -1.51 -3.03 -12.68
N GLN A 109 -1.57 -3.69 -11.52
CA GLN A 109 -1.63 -5.15 -11.42
C GLN A 109 -3.02 -5.66 -11.81
N ILE A 110 -4.09 -5.03 -11.34
CA ILE A 110 -5.48 -5.33 -11.71
C ILE A 110 -5.66 -5.09 -13.21
N ALA A 111 -5.25 -3.92 -13.71
CA ALA A 111 -5.34 -3.57 -15.13
C ALA A 111 -4.63 -4.58 -16.04
N ALA A 112 -3.42 -5.00 -15.64
CA ALA A 112 -2.67 -6.02 -16.35
C ALA A 112 -3.40 -7.38 -16.35
N SER A 113 -3.98 -7.78 -15.21
CA SER A 113 -4.73 -9.03 -15.10
C SER A 113 -5.94 -9.06 -16.05
N ILE A 114 -6.70 -7.96 -16.14
CA ILE A 114 -7.86 -7.81 -17.04
C ILE A 114 -7.42 -7.91 -18.52
N LEU A 115 -6.21 -7.46 -18.83
CA LEU A 115 -5.62 -7.55 -20.17
C LEU A 115 -4.97 -8.92 -20.48
N GLY A 116 -5.10 -9.91 -19.55
CA GLY A 116 -4.60 -11.28 -19.77
C GLY A 116 -3.13 -11.48 -19.39
N TYR A 117 -2.48 -10.54 -18.72
CA TYR A 117 -1.19 -10.79 -18.08
C TYR A 117 -1.34 -11.75 -16.89
N PRO A 118 -0.25 -12.43 -16.46
CA PRO A 118 -0.32 -13.32 -15.30
C PRO A 118 -0.97 -12.67 -14.09
N HIS A 119 -1.85 -13.39 -13.41
CA HIS A 119 -2.45 -12.94 -12.17
C HIS A 119 -1.35 -12.62 -11.15
N GLN A 120 -1.45 -11.48 -10.46
CA GLN A 120 -0.43 -10.98 -9.53
C GLN A 120 0.96 -10.79 -10.17
N ILE A 121 1.00 -10.38 -11.44
CA ILE A 121 2.26 -10.00 -12.09
C ILE A 121 3.02 -9.00 -11.22
N SER A 122 4.33 -9.22 -11.00
CA SER A 122 5.14 -8.28 -10.23
C SER A 122 5.43 -6.99 -11.00
N TYR A 123 5.62 -5.88 -10.27
CA TYR A 123 5.99 -4.59 -10.86
C TYR A 123 7.22 -4.73 -11.76
N LYS A 124 8.28 -5.38 -11.27
CA LYS A 124 9.50 -5.63 -12.02
C LYS A 124 9.26 -6.30 -13.37
N LEU A 125 8.44 -7.37 -13.40
CA LEU A 125 8.11 -8.07 -14.64
C LEU A 125 7.25 -7.22 -15.56
N LEU A 126 6.37 -6.40 -15.01
CA LEU A 126 5.52 -5.50 -15.78
C LEU A 126 6.35 -4.37 -16.42
N VAL A 127 7.33 -3.81 -15.70
CA VAL A 127 8.31 -2.85 -16.24
C VAL A 127 9.13 -3.47 -17.36
N GLU A 128 9.63 -4.70 -17.18
CA GLU A 128 10.39 -5.38 -18.24
C GLU A 128 9.54 -5.58 -19.49
N LYS A 129 8.30 -6.06 -19.34
CA LYS A 129 7.41 -6.34 -20.47
C LYS A 129 6.91 -5.09 -21.19
N LEU A 130 6.59 -4.03 -20.45
CA LEU A 130 5.98 -2.84 -21.03
C LEU A 130 6.97 -1.71 -21.32
N CYS A 131 8.02 -1.56 -20.51
CA CYS A 131 8.97 -0.47 -20.65
C CYS A 131 10.33 -0.94 -21.21
N GLY A 132 10.57 -2.26 -21.32
CA GLY A 132 11.84 -2.81 -21.80
C GLY A 132 13.01 -2.51 -20.84
N LYS A 133 12.75 -2.21 -19.59
CA LYS A 133 13.73 -1.86 -18.57
C LYS A 133 13.89 -2.99 -17.55
N LYS A 134 15.10 -3.14 -17.00
CA LYS A 134 15.36 -4.08 -15.91
C LYS A 134 15.63 -3.30 -14.64
N LEU A 135 14.78 -3.51 -13.62
CA LEU A 135 14.99 -2.93 -12.29
C LEU A 135 16.12 -3.67 -11.55
N LYS A 136 16.82 -2.94 -10.68
CA LYS A 136 17.81 -3.54 -9.78
C LYS A 136 17.17 -4.62 -8.88
N LYS A 137 17.97 -5.42 -8.21
CA LYS A 137 17.46 -6.40 -7.24
C LYS A 137 16.88 -5.69 -6.03
N ALA A 138 15.69 -6.14 -5.60
CA ALA A 138 14.95 -5.54 -4.50
C ALA A 138 15.69 -5.62 -3.15
N HIS A 139 15.61 -4.55 -2.36
CA HIS A 139 15.95 -4.50 -0.93
C HIS A 139 14.72 -4.85 -0.07
N THR A 140 14.06 -5.97 -0.35
CA THR A 140 12.76 -6.38 0.20
C THR A 140 12.72 -6.56 1.73
N ARG A 141 13.85 -6.42 2.44
CA ARG A 141 13.95 -6.57 3.90
C ARG A 141 14.70 -5.41 4.56
N ALA A 142 14.65 -4.22 3.97
CA ALA A 142 15.26 -3.06 4.59
C ALA A 142 14.49 -2.64 5.85
N ASN A 143 15.21 -2.17 6.87
CA ASN A 143 14.58 -1.56 8.03
C ASN A 143 14.24 -0.10 7.71
N TRP A 144 13.01 0.13 7.25
CA TRP A 144 12.51 1.44 6.87
C TRP A 144 12.32 2.43 8.04
N GLU A 145 12.39 1.96 9.29
CA GLU A 145 12.40 2.83 10.47
C GLU A 145 13.76 3.45 10.74
N LYS A 146 14.84 2.86 10.22
CA LYS A 146 16.19 3.37 10.46
C LYS A 146 16.38 4.74 9.83
N ARG A 147 17.01 5.66 10.57
CA ARG A 147 17.41 6.98 10.08
C ARG A 147 18.91 7.23 10.37
N PRO A 148 19.61 7.94 9.46
CA PRO A 148 19.15 8.39 8.14
C PRO A 148 18.92 7.21 7.19
N LEU A 149 18.06 7.40 6.17
CA LEU A 149 17.94 6.47 5.05
C LEU A 149 19.24 6.51 4.23
N THR A 150 19.67 5.35 3.73
CA THR A 150 20.83 5.31 2.83
C THR A 150 20.42 5.72 1.41
N ASN A 151 21.39 6.16 0.60
CA ASN A 151 21.13 6.51 -0.79
C ASN A 151 20.54 5.32 -1.58
N GLU A 152 21.01 4.10 -1.30
CA GLU A 152 20.51 2.89 -1.95
C GLU A 152 19.04 2.62 -1.60
N MET A 153 18.61 2.93 -0.37
CA MET A 153 17.20 2.82 0.02
C MET A 153 16.35 3.85 -0.70
N ILE A 154 16.82 5.09 -0.82
CA ILE A 154 16.10 6.17 -1.53
C ILE A 154 16.02 5.84 -3.03
N GLU A 155 17.10 5.37 -3.65
CA GLU A 155 17.09 4.94 -5.04
C GLU A 155 16.13 3.79 -5.28
N TYR A 156 16.11 2.79 -4.39
CA TYR A 156 15.18 1.67 -4.47
C TYR A 156 13.72 2.16 -4.39
N ALA A 157 13.39 2.97 -3.39
CA ALA A 157 12.06 3.53 -3.22
C ALA A 157 11.63 4.38 -4.44
N ALA A 158 12.53 5.13 -5.04
CA ALA A 158 12.26 5.89 -6.25
C ALA A 158 12.02 4.99 -7.48
N GLU A 159 12.72 3.86 -7.59
CA GLU A 159 12.50 2.88 -8.67
C GLU A 159 11.07 2.30 -8.64
N ASP A 160 10.45 2.12 -7.45
CA ASP A 160 9.13 1.50 -7.32
C ASP A 160 8.00 2.37 -7.89
N VAL A 161 8.22 3.66 -8.08
CA VAL A 161 7.24 4.57 -8.72
C VAL A 161 7.66 5.06 -10.11
N GLN A 162 8.94 4.91 -10.48
CA GLN A 162 9.55 5.55 -11.65
C GLN A 162 8.82 5.25 -12.97
N PHE A 163 8.33 4.03 -13.15
CA PHE A 163 7.72 3.58 -14.41
C PHE A 163 6.19 3.47 -14.33
N LEU A 164 5.59 3.74 -13.17
CA LEU A 164 4.15 3.53 -12.97
C LEU A 164 3.29 4.39 -13.91
N LEU A 165 3.67 5.63 -14.17
CA LEU A 165 2.92 6.51 -15.09
C LEU A 165 3.04 6.07 -16.55
N GLU A 166 4.20 5.56 -16.96
CA GLU A 166 4.38 4.99 -18.31
C GLU A 166 3.55 3.71 -18.46
N ILE A 167 3.59 2.83 -17.46
CA ILE A 167 2.79 1.60 -17.41
C ILE A 167 1.30 1.93 -17.44
N HIS A 168 0.86 2.89 -16.61
CA HIS A 168 -0.52 3.38 -16.60
C HIS A 168 -0.97 3.79 -18.02
N SER A 169 -0.22 4.66 -18.68
CA SER A 169 -0.56 5.15 -20.04
C SER A 169 -0.74 4.00 -21.03
N LYS A 170 0.17 3.01 -21.00
CA LYS A 170 0.11 1.85 -21.89
C LYS A 170 -1.05 0.90 -21.58
N LEU A 171 -1.29 0.62 -20.30
CA LEU A 171 -2.40 -0.25 -19.90
C LEU A 171 -3.75 0.42 -20.11
N TYR A 172 -3.87 1.70 -19.78
CA TYR A 172 -5.08 2.48 -19.98
C TYR A 172 -5.50 2.48 -21.46
N LYS A 173 -4.55 2.78 -22.37
CA LYS A 173 -4.79 2.74 -23.80
C LYS A 173 -5.26 1.35 -24.26
N LYS A 174 -4.60 0.26 -23.83
CA LYS A 174 -5.01 -1.11 -24.19
C LYS A 174 -6.38 -1.48 -23.65
N LEU A 175 -6.72 -1.05 -22.42
CA LEU A 175 -8.05 -1.27 -21.86
C LEU A 175 -9.14 -0.56 -22.66
N GLN A 176 -8.87 0.66 -23.15
CA GLN A 176 -9.80 1.39 -24.04
C GLN A 176 -9.94 0.68 -25.40
N GLU A 177 -8.83 0.30 -26.04
CA GLU A 177 -8.83 -0.39 -27.34
C GLU A 177 -9.57 -1.74 -27.32
N GLN A 178 -9.62 -2.40 -26.14
CA GLN A 178 -10.31 -3.69 -25.95
C GLN A 178 -11.70 -3.56 -25.31
N ASP A 179 -12.19 -2.33 -25.10
CA ASP A 179 -13.47 -2.05 -24.43
C ASP A 179 -13.58 -2.68 -23.01
N ARG A 180 -12.45 -2.74 -22.29
CA ARG A 180 -12.36 -3.33 -20.95
C ARG A 180 -12.12 -2.33 -19.84
N LEU A 181 -12.05 -1.03 -20.16
CA LEU A 181 -11.74 0.01 -19.16
C LEU A 181 -12.78 0.03 -18.04
N LYS A 182 -14.06 -0.14 -18.36
CA LYS A 182 -15.15 -0.15 -17.37
C LYS A 182 -14.99 -1.28 -16.36
N TRP A 183 -14.56 -2.46 -16.77
CA TRP A 183 -14.30 -3.58 -15.85
C TRP A 183 -13.19 -3.25 -14.84
N ALA A 184 -12.13 -2.60 -15.32
CA ALA A 184 -11.04 -2.16 -14.45
C ALA A 184 -11.51 -1.07 -13.47
N GLU A 185 -12.31 -0.11 -13.91
CA GLU A 185 -12.85 0.96 -13.06
C GLU A 185 -13.74 0.41 -11.95
N GLU A 186 -14.60 -0.58 -12.23
CA GLU A 186 -15.42 -1.26 -11.21
C GLU A 186 -14.57 -1.91 -10.12
N ASP A 187 -13.44 -2.54 -10.47
CA ASP A 187 -12.54 -3.14 -9.49
C ASP A 187 -11.72 -2.09 -8.72
N PHE A 188 -11.34 -0.99 -9.38
CA PHE A 188 -10.67 0.13 -8.68
C PHE A 188 -11.62 0.81 -7.67
N GLU A 189 -12.90 1.00 -8.00
CA GLU A 189 -13.89 1.57 -7.08
C GLU A 189 -14.09 0.68 -5.85
N LYS A 190 -14.22 -0.65 -6.04
CA LYS A 190 -14.30 -1.61 -4.93
C LYS A 190 -13.08 -1.51 -4.03
N LEU A 191 -11.88 -1.41 -4.63
CA LEU A 191 -10.63 -1.32 -3.89
C LEU A 191 -10.49 0.02 -3.18
N ASN A 192 -11.01 1.12 -3.74
CA ASN A 192 -10.96 2.48 -3.17
C ASN A 192 -12.12 2.77 -2.19
N SER A 193 -12.71 1.74 -1.61
CA SER A 193 -13.81 1.89 -0.64
C SER A 193 -13.29 1.98 0.79
N LYS A 194 -13.66 3.05 1.52
CA LYS A 194 -13.31 3.23 2.94
C LYS A 194 -13.78 2.07 3.82
N ASN A 195 -14.91 1.45 3.47
CA ASN A 195 -15.46 0.32 4.23
C ASN A 195 -14.52 -0.90 4.23
N LEU A 196 -13.68 -1.03 3.20
CA LEU A 196 -12.70 -2.10 3.07
C LEU A 196 -11.58 -2.01 4.12
N TYR A 197 -11.27 -0.80 4.59
CA TYR A 197 -10.15 -0.47 5.48
C TYR A 197 -10.60 -0.09 6.89
N ARG A 198 -11.89 0.20 7.08
CA ARG A 198 -12.46 0.41 8.41
C ARG A 198 -12.43 -0.90 9.19
N VAL A 199 -11.83 -0.86 10.35
CA VAL A 199 -11.96 -1.97 11.30
C VAL A 199 -13.23 -1.74 12.11
N ASN A 200 -14.27 -2.50 11.80
CA ASN A 200 -15.52 -2.51 12.55
C ASN A 200 -15.52 -3.74 13.48
N LYS A 201 -16.12 -3.63 14.67
CA LYS A 201 -16.30 -4.76 15.60
C LYS A 201 -17.01 -5.95 14.94
N GLU A 202 -17.92 -5.68 14.00
CA GLU A 202 -18.65 -6.68 13.23
C GLU A 202 -17.80 -7.35 12.14
N THR A 203 -16.74 -6.67 11.67
CA THR A 203 -15.84 -7.13 10.60
C THR A 203 -14.46 -7.51 11.12
N VAL A 204 -14.27 -7.60 12.46
CA VAL A 204 -13.02 -8.10 13.03
C VAL A 204 -12.69 -9.43 12.36
N PRO A 205 -11.67 -9.46 11.49
CA PRO A 205 -11.44 -10.63 10.68
C PRO A 205 -11.06 -11.79 11.59
N ASN A 206 -11.88 -12.82 11.59
CA ASN A 206 -11.60 -14.07 12.28
C ASN A 206 -10.44 -14.79 11.57
N LYS A 207 -9.23 -14.23 11.73
CA LYS A 207 -8.00 -14.70 11.05
C LYS A 207 -7.47 -16.00 11.68
N LEU A 208 -8.02 -16.40 12.83
CA LEU A 208 -7.70 -17.66 13.45
C LEU A 208 -8.78 -18.68 13.08
N LYS A 209 -8.42 -19.70 12.31
CA LYS A 209 -9.32 -20.80 11.99
C LYS A 209 -9.46 -21.69 13.21
N SER A 210 -10.69 -21.94 13.64
CA SER A 210 -10.94 -22.92 14.71
C SER A 210 -10.44 -24.31 14.27
N PRO A 211 -9.79 -25.06 15.17
CA PRO A 211 -9.44 -26.45 14.89
C PRO A 211 -10.69 -27.24 14.46
N SER A 212 -10.53 -28.14 13.49
CA SER A 212 -11.62 -28.99 12.97
C SER A 212 -12.26 -29.86 14.05
N SER A 213 -11.51 -30.13 15.14
CA SER A 213 -11.99 -30.90 16.30
C SER A 213 -12.89 -30.12 17.26
N MET A 214 -13.08 -28.81 17.07
CA MET A 214 -13.95 -27.99 17.91
C MET A 214 -15.37 -27.94 17.36
N HIS A 215 -16.34 -28.20 18.23
CA HIS A 215 -17.79 -28.22 17.89
C HIS A 215 -18.61 -27.42 18.90
N GLY A 216 -19.81 -27.05 18.52
CA GLY A 216 -20.81 -26.45 19.41
C GLY A 216 -20.29 -25.28 20.25
N GLN A 217 -20.28 -25.41 21.56
CA GLN A 217 -19.90 -24.38 22.52
C GLN A 217 -18.43 -24.02 22.40
N GLU A 218 -17.51 -24.97 22.19
CA GLU A 218 -16.08 -24.70 22.04
C GLU A 218 -15.81 -23.77 20.86
N LYS A 219 -16.46 -24.00 19.71
CA LYS A 219 -16.33 -23.17 18.53
C LYS A 219 -16.83 -21.74 18.77
N ARG A 220 -17.94 -21.58 19.50
CA ARG A 220 -18.47 -20.27 19.89
C ARG A 220 -17.49 -19.53 20.81
N THR A 221 -17.00 -20.21 21.84
CA THR A 221 -16.02 -19.64 22.78
C THR A 221 -14.71 -19.25 22.07
N PHE A 222 -14.25 -20.09 21.14
CA PHE A 222 -13.07 -19.78 20.33
C PHE A 222 -13.27 -18.50 19.50
N LYS A 223 -14.45 -18.33 18.91
CA LYS A 223 -14.78 -17.10 18.16
C LYS A 223 -14.72 -15.87 19.07
N LEU A 224 -15.34 -15.91 20.25
CA LEU A 224 -15.34 -14.82 21.20
C LEU A 224 -13.91 -14.44 21.68
N PHE A 225 -13.08 -15.44 22.01
CA PHE A 225 -11.67 -15.20 22.36
C PHE A 225 -10.88 -14.59 21.20
N SER A 226 -11.13 -15.03 19.98
CA SER A 226 -10.45 -14.51 18.80
C SER A 226 -10.83 -13.05 18.53
N GLU A 227 -12.10 -12.71 18.67
CA GLU A 227 -12.62 -11.33 18.55
C GLU A 227 -12.06 -10.44 19.65
N TRP A 228 -12.12 -10.87 20.90
CA TRP A 228 -11.54 -10.13 22.03
C TRP A 228 -10.03 -9.87 21.83
N ARG A 229 -9.28 -10.91 21.45
CA ARG A 229 -7.83 -10.76 21.20
C ARG A 229 -7.53 -9.76 20.09
N GLU A 230 -8.32 -9.77 19.02
CA GLU A 230 -8.17 -8.82 17.91
C GLU A 230 -8.38 -7.39 18.40
N LEU A 231 -9.44 -7.15 19.16
CA LEU A 231 -9.76 -5.83 19.72
C LEU A 231 -8.67 -5.35 20.70
N GLU A 232 -8.17 -6.23 21.57
CA GLU A 232 -7.07 -5.89 22.48
C GLU A 232 -5.77 -5.62 21.75
N ALA A 233 -5.46 -6.38 20.70
CA ALA A 233 -4.28 -6.18 19.86
C ALA A 233 -4.34 -4.80 19.16
N MET A 234 -5.49 -4.44 18.64
CA MET A 234 -5.73 -3.14 18.02
C MET A 234 -5.61 -2.00 19.05
N LYS A 235 -6.29 -2.13 20.21
CA LYS A 235 -6.30 -1.11 21.27
C LYS A 235 -4.88 -0.82 21.77
N LYS A 236 -4.07 -1.86 21.94
CA LYS A 236 -2.68 -1.76 22.42
C LYS A 236 -1.67 -1.53 21.32
N ASN A 237 -2.10 -1.57 20.08
CA ASN A 237 -1.24 -1.57 18.88
C ASN A 237 -0.10 -2.60 18.96
N LEU A 238 -0.43 -3.84 19.38
CA LEU A 238 0.51 -4.94 19.54
C LEU A 238 0.14 -6.13 18.64
N PRO A 239 1.12 -6.92 18.18
CA PRO A 239 0.84 -8.15 17.45
C PRO A 239 -0.09 -9.07 18.25
N ARG A 240 -1.08 -9.70 17.59
CA ARG A 240 -2.07 -10.59 18.25
C ARG A 240 -1.46 -11.64 19.15
N LYS A 241 -0.34 -12.24 18.71
CA LYS A 241 0.37 -13.29 19.46
C LYS A 241 1.06 -12.77 20.73
N TRP A 242 1.24 -11.43 20.86
CA TRP A 242 1.76 -10.79 22.05
C TRP A 242 0.66 -10.55 23.09
N ILE A 243 -0.61 -10.49 22.69
CA ILE A 243 -1.75 -10.47 23.61
C ILE A 243 -1.95 -11.85 24.21
N ILE A 244 -2.15 -12.86 23.35
CA ILE A 244 -2.27 -14.27 23.74
C ILE A 244 -1.96 -15.16 22.55
N LYS A 245 -1.20 -16.25 22.76
CA LYS A 245 -0.84 -17.21 21.71
C LYS A 245 -2.02 -18.07 21.32
N ASP A 246 -2.05 -18.51 20.04
CA ASP A 246 -3.11 -19.38 19.50
C ASP A 246 -3.27 -20.67 20.34
N LYS A 247 -2.14 -21.30 20.69
CA LYS A 247 -2.08 -22.51 21.52
C LYS A 247 -2.76 -22.30 22.87
N THR A 248 -2.51 -21.19 23.53
CA THR A 248 -3.07 -20.86 24.85
C THR A 248 -4.59 -20.70 24.78
N ILE A 249 -5.14 -20.07 23.74
CA ILE A 249 -6.60 -19.97 23.54
C ILE A 249 -7.20 -21.37 23.43
N ILE A 250 -6.58 -22.24 22.62
CA ILE A 250 -7.05 -23.62 22.43
C ILE A 250 -7.02 -24.41 23.74
N GLU A 251 -5.94 -24.28 24.52
CA GLU A 251 -5.78 -24.96 25.81
C GLU A 251 -6.82 -24.53 26.84
N ILE A 252 -7.10 -23.21 26.95
CA ILE A 252 -8.15 -22.67 27.85
C ILE A 252 -9.51 -23.28 27.49
N ILE A 253 -9.86 -23.29 26.21
CA ILE A 253 -11.15 -23.79 25.75
C ILE A 253 -11.31 -25.31 26.03
N LYS A 254 -10.27 -26.09 25.76
CA LYS A 254 -10.27 -27.54 25.97
C LYS A 254 -10.30 -27.93 27.45
N LYS A 255 -9.64 -27.16 28.30
CA LYS A 255 -9.61 -27.41 29.76
C LYS A 255 -10.87 -26.94 30.48
N ARG A 256 -11.82 -26.27 29.78
CA ARG A 256 -13.03 -25.70 30.38
C ARG A 256 -12.75 -24.80 31.60
N ILE A 257 -11.63 -24.10 31.62
CA ILE A 257 -11.25 -23.13 32.66
C ILE A 257 -11.92 -21.80 32.34
#